data_cb7b9deef8869baeb06065d1661dcb1c
#
_entry.id   cb7b9deef8869baeb06065d1661dcb1c
#
_cell.length_a   1.000
_cell.length_b   1.000
_cell.length_c   1.000
_cell.angle_alpha   90.00
_cell.angle_beta   90.00
_cell.angle_gamma   90.00
#
_symmetry.space_group_name_H-M   'P 1'
#
loop_
_entity.id
_entity.type
_entity.pdbx_description
1 polymer ?
#
loop_
_entity_poly.entity_id
_entity_poly.type
_entity_poly.pdbx_seq_one_letter_code
_entity_poly.pdbx_strand_id
1 'polypeptide(L)'
;EDRALLWLMEYKGRVFSAMPLCREEDLKEAFHALEQYFNEELGYPLVINLADEEAVKCLNLPPEHYLVKEEEGAADYIYSAEALKTLSGKKLHKKKNHLNAFKRNYEGRYEYRTLTCDYIQDVWKFLDRWREKKGEDVEEHLDFEVRGIHEILRNCCSLNIRMGGIYVDGELEAFSIGSY
;
A
#
# COMPACT_ATOMS: atom_id res chain seq x y z
N GLU A 1 -19.17 20.84 -1.52
CA GLU A 1 -18.22 20.24 -0.57
C GLU A 1 -17.76 18.89 -1.13
N ASP A 2 -16.47 18.62 -1.03
CA ASP A 2 -15.85 17.41 -1.58
C ASP A 2 -16.35 16.19 -0.78
N ARG A 3 -17.25 15.40 -1.38
CA ARG A 3 -17.82 14.19 -0.75
C ARG A 3 -17.11 12.91 -1.15
N ALA A 4 -16.37 12.93 -2.24
CA ALA A 4 -15.64 11.76 -2.74
C ALA A 4 -14.33 12.16 -3.40
N LEU A 5 -13.32 11.31 -3.28
CA LEU A 5 -12.09 11.35 -4.08
C LEU A 5 -12.20 10.29 -5.17
N LEU A 6 -12.10 10.72 -6.40
CA LEU A 6 -12.12 9.87 -7.58
C LEU A 6 -10.70 9.75 -8.15
N TRP A 7 -10.36 8.60 -8.66
CA TRP A 7 -9.03 8.29 -9.18
C TRP A 7 -9.06 8.21 -10.70
N LEU A 8 -8.05 8.77 -11.32
CA LEU A 8 -7.76 8.55 -12.74
C LEU A 8 -6.33 8.05 -12.84
N MET A 9 -6.18 6.83 -13.31
CA MET A 9 -4.89 6.17 -13.42
C MET A 9 -4.66 5.70 -14.85
N GLU A 10 -3.42 5.79 -15.29
CA GLU A 10 -2.98 5.25 -16.56
C GLU A 10 -1.76 4.34 -16.35
N TYR A 11 -1.80 3.18 -16.98
CA TYR A 11 -0.65 2.28 -17.02
C TYR A 11 -0.59 1.55 -18.37
N LYS A 12 0.52 1.68 -19.06
CA LYS A 12 0.76 1.06 -20.39
C LYS A 12 -0.35 1.36 -21.41
N GLY A 13 -0.83 2.60 -21.43
CA GLY A 13 -1.90 3.05 -22.33
C GLY A 13 -3.30 2.56 -21.95
N ARG A 14 -3.49 1.95 -20.79
CA ARG A 14 -4.80 1.59 -20.25
C ARG A 14 -5.20 2.59 -19.19
N VAL A 15 -6.38 3.15 -19.34
CA VAL A 15 -6.97 4.08 -18.35
C VAL A 15 -7.92 3.29 -17.45
N PHE A 16 -7.81 3.49 -16.16
CA PHE A 16 -8.62 2.82 -15.16
C PHE A 16 -8.73 3.65 -13.88
N SER A 17 -9.55 3.20 -12.95
CA SER A 17 -9.74 3.84 -11.65
C SER A 17 -9.61 2.82 -10.51
N ALA A 18 -9.45 3.33 -9.29
CA ALA A 18 -9.79 2.60 -8.07
C ALA A 18 -11.24 2.89 -7.67
N MET A 19 -11.76 2.14 -6.70
CA MET A 19 -13.05 2.44 -6.10
C MET A 19 -13.04 3.85 -5.51
N PRO A 20 -14.12 4.65 -5.67
CA PRO A 20 -14.22 5.97 -5.05
C PRO A 20 -13.97 5.92 -3.54
N LEU A 21 -13.15 6.82 -3.03
CA LEU A 21 -12.95 6.99 -1.60
C LEU A 21 -13.95 8.01 -1.08
N CYS A 22 -15.01 7.52 -0.44
CA CYS A 22 -16.13 8.32 0.06
C CYS A 22 -16.82 7.61 1.24
N ARG A 23 -17.86 8.24 1.77
CA ARG A 23 -18.77 7.54 2.69
C ARG A 23 -19.63 6.53 1.93
N GLU A 24 -20.09 5.50 2.60
CA GLU A 24 -20.96 4.47 2.00
C GLU A 24 -22.22 5.07 1.35
N GLU A 25 -22.81 6.06 1.99
CA GLU A 25 -24.00 6.78 1.51
C GLU A 25 -23.78 7.54 0.19
N ASP A 26 -22.52 7.96 -0.08
CA ASP A 26 -22.13 8.70 -1.28
C ASP A 26 -21.61 7.78 -2.40
N LEU A 27 -21.39 6.49 -2.12
CA LEU A 27 -20.70 5.58 -3.02
C LEU A 27 -21.38 5.44 -4.39
N LYS A 28 -22.70 5.30 -4.41
CA LYS A 28 -23.46 5.14 -5.67
C LYS A 28 -23.38 6.38 -6.54
N GLU A 29 -23.49 7.56 -5.95
CA GLU A 29 -23.40 8.83 -6.67
C GLU A 29 -21.99 9.04 -7.19
N ALA A 30 -20.96 8.77 -6.37
CA ALA A 30 -19.57 8.90 -6.75
C ALA A 30 -19.18 7.89 -7.86
N PHE A 31 -19.66 6.65 -7.78
CA PHE A 31 -19.44 5.64 -8.81
C PHE A 31 -20.08 6.06 -10.14
N HIS A 32 -21.32 6.55 -10.13
CA HIS A 32 -22.01 7.00 -11.33
C HIS A 32 -21.32 8.22 -11.96
N ALA A 33 -20.88 9.18 -11.15
CA ALA A 33 -20.11 10.33 -11.64
C ALA A 33 -18.80 9.90 -12.31
N LEU A 34 -18.10 8.92 -11.73
CA LEU A 34 -16.87 8.35 -12.29
C LEU A 34 -17.16 7.63 -13.61
N GLU A 35 -18.22 6.83 -13.67
CA GLU A 35 -18.65 6.11 -14.88
C GLU A 35 -19.00 7.09 -16.01
N GLN A 36 -19.78 8.13 -15.70
CA GLN A 36 -20.14 9.16 -16.65
C GLN A 36 -18.90 9.85 -17.20
N TYR A 37 -17.97 10.23 -16.34
CA TYR A 37 -16.71 10.85 -16.77
C TYR A 37 -15.90 9.94 -17.70
N PHE A 38 -15.77 8.66 -17.39
CA PHE A 38 -15.07 7.71 -18.25
C PHE A 38 -15.75 7.54 -19.62
N ASN A 39 -17.07 7.38 -19.64
CA ASN A 39 -17.81 7.10 -20.86
C ASN A 39 -17.99 8.35 -21.73
N GLU A 40 -18.30 9.50 -21.14
CA GLU A 40 -18.68 10.71 -21.89
C GLU A 40 -17.49 11.62 -22.17
N GLU A 41 -16.58 11.81 -21.19
CA GLU A 41 -15.45 12.73 -21.33
C GLU A 41 -14.21 12.04 -21.89
N LEU A 42 -13.89 10.84 -21.40
CA LEU A 42 -12.71 10.11 -21.85
C LEU A 42 -12.97 9.18 -23.04
N GLY A 43 -14.22 8.77 -23.26
CA GLY A 43 -14.59 7.82 -24.32
C GLY A 43 -14.10 6.41 -24.09
N TYR A 44 -13.88 6.01 -22.83
CA TYR A 44 -13.45 4.68 -22.41
C TYR A 44 -14.48 4.02 -21.49
N PRO A 45 -14.64 2.68 -21.56
CA PRO A 45 -15.40 1.99 -20.54
C PRO A 45 -14.71 2.12 -19.17
N LEU A 46 -15.49 2.32 -18.12
CA LEU A 46 -14.96 2.35 -16.76
C LEU A 46 -14.39 0.98 -16.39
N VAL A 47 -13.15 0.96 -15.98
CA VAL A 47 -12.48 -0.19 -15.37
C VAL A 47 -12.06 0.19 -13.96
N ILE A 48 -12.51 -0.55 -12.96
CA ILE A 48 -12.07 -0.41 -11.58
C ILE A 48 -11.22 -1.61 -11.20
N ASN A 49 -10.02 -1.34 -10.75
CA ASN A 49 -9.12 -2.34 -10.20
C ASN A 49 -9.18 -2.31 -8.67
N LEU A 50 -9.06 -3.50 -8.07
CA LEU A 50 -8.99 -3.66 -6.61
C LEU A 50 -10.20 -3.09 -5.85
N ALA A 51 -11.40 -3.40 -6.35
CA ALA A 51 -12.64 -3.11 -5.65
C ALA A 51 -12.80 -4.06 -4.46
N ASP A 52 -13.16 -3.53 -3.29
CA ASP A 52 -13.53 -4.37 -2.15
C ASP A 52 -14.92 -5.00 -2.34
N GLU A 53 -15.11 -6.18 -1.75
CA GLU A 53 -16.34 -6.96 -1.91
C GLU A 53 -17.57 -6.23 -1.35
N GLU A 54 -17.41 -5.45 -0.27
CA GLU A 54 -18.51 -4.72 0.37
C GLU A 54 -19.01 -3.57 -0.50
N ALA A 55 -18.09 -2.81 -1.10
CA ALA A 55 -18.43 -1.76 -2.06
C ALA A 55 -19.16 -2.33 -3.29
N VAL A 56 -18.68 -3.45 -3.85
CA VAL A 56 -19.36 -4.11 -4.97
C VAL A 56 -20.77 -4.55 -4.61
N LYS A 57 -20.98 -5.10 -3.42
CA LYS A 57 -22.31 -5.47 -2.93
C LYS A 57 -23.21 -4.26 -2.71
N CYS A 58 -22.68 -3.18 -2.14
CA CYS A 58 -23.42 -1.92 -1.91
C CYS A 58 -23.89 -1.30 -3.23
N LEU A 59 -23.05 -1.31 -4.26
CA LEU A 59 -23.39 -0.81 -5.60
C LEU A 59 -24.52 -1.60 -6.24
N ASN A 60 -24.61 -2.91 -5.97
CA ASN A 60 -25.60 -3.82 -6.55
C ASN A 60 -25.68 -3.71 -8.07
N LEU A 61 -24.52 -3.82 -8.73
CA LEU A 61 -24.35 -3.63 -10.16
C LEU A 61 -25.09 -4.71 -10.97
N PRO A 62 -25.91 -4.35 -11.97
CA PRO A 62 -26.61 -5.32 -12.80
C PRO A 62 -25.61 -6.12 -13.67
N PRO A 63 -25.65 -7.47 -13.64
CA PRO A 63 -24.67 -8.31 -14.31
C PRO A 63 -24.72 -8.24 -15.85
N GLU A 64 -25.81 -7.73 -16.41
CA GLU A 64 -25.95 -7.46 -17.83
C GLU A 64 -25.11 -6.28 -18.33
N HIS A 65 -24.71 -5.37 -17.42
CA HIS A 65 -23.94 -4.18 -17.76
C HIS A 65 -22.53 -4.20 -17.18
N TYR A 66 -22.28 -4.98 -16.13
CA TYR A 66 -21.00 -5.01 -15.42
C TYR A 66 -20.44 -6.41 -15.30
N LEU A 67 -19.17 -6.54 -15.57
CA LEU A 67 -18.41 -7.77 -15.34
C LEU A 67 -17.57 -7.60 -14.06
N VAL A 68 -17.95 -8.33 -13.03
CA VAL A 68 -17.17 -8.42 -11.79
C VAL A 68 -16.34 -9.68 -11.78
N LYS A 69 -15.04 -9.56 -11.53
CA LYS A 69 -14.11 -10.69 -11.43
C LYS A 69 -13.39 -10.64 -10.11
N GLU A 70 -13.32 -11.76 -9.41
CA GLU A 70 -12.43 -11.94 -8.28
C GLU A 70 -10.99 -12.09 -8.77
N GLU A 71 -10.05 -11.35 -8.17
CA GLU A 71 -8.63 -11.44 -8.47
C GLU A 71 -7.92 -12.14 -7.32
N GLU A 72 -7.64 -13.42 -7.52
CA GLU A 72 -6.90 -14.24 -6.55
C GLU A 72 -5.50 -13.63 -6.32
N GLY A 73 -5.16 -13.43 -5.06
CA GLY A 73 -3.86 -12.88 -4.66
C GLY A 73 -3.79 -11.36 -4.52
N ALA A 74 -4.84 -10.62 -4.91
CA ALA A 74 -4.91 -9.17 -4.72
C ALA A 74 -5.45 -8.74 -3.34
N ALA A 75 -5.79 -9.71 -2.48
CA ALA A 75 -6.32 -9.43 -1.15
C ALA A 75 -5.25 -8.88 -0.21
N ASP A 76 -5.59 -7.81 0.50
CA ASP A 76 -4.76 -7.22 1.53
C ASP A 76 -4.68 -8.10 2.78
N TYR A 77 -3.52 -8.08 3.44
CA TYR A 77 -3.32 -8.78 4.70
C TYR A 77 -3.77 -7.92 5.88
N ILE A 78 -4.89 -8.28 6.49
CA ILE A 78 -5.40 -7.61 7.70
C ILE A 78 -4.97 -8.39 8.94
N TYR A 79 -4.30 -7.72 9.85
CA TYR A 79 -3.83 -8.31 11.10
C TYR A 79 -4.37 -7.55 12.31
N SER A 80 -4.76 -8.29 13.36
CA SER A 80 -4.96 -7.68 14.66
C SER A 80 -3.63 -7.12 15.20
N ALA A 81 -3.60 -5.86 15.59
CA ALA A 81 -2.43 -5.23 16.19
C ALA A 81 -1.98 -5.96 17.46
N GLU A 82 -2.92 -6.43 18.30
CA GLU A 82 -2.61 -7.21 19.48
C GLU A 82 -2.00 -8.57 19.15
N ALA A 83 -2.50 -9.24 18.11
CA ALA A 83 -1.93 -10.51 17.65
C ALA A 83 -0.48 -10.33 17.14
N LEU A 84 -0.20 -9.25 16.41
CA LEU A 84 1.16 -8.93 15.95
C LEU A 84 2.08 -8.55 17.10
N LYS A 85 1.59 -7.81 18.09
CA LYS A 85 2.36 -7.41 19.27
C LYS A 85 2.82 -8.60 20.12
N THR A 86 1.94 -9.57 20.30
CA THR A 86 2.21 -10.74 21.15
C THR A 86 2.81 -11.91 20.38
N LEU A 87 2.58 -11.98 19.07
CA LEU A 87 2.89 -13.12 18.21
C LEU A 87 2.42 -14.46 18.80
N SER A 88 1.24 -14.45 19.41
CA SER A 88 0.65 -15.63 20.06
C SER A 88 -0.11 -16.50 19.06
N GLY A 89 -0.21 -17.80 19.37
CA GLY A 89 -0.97 -18.77 18.60
C GLY A 89 -0.19 -19.45 17.46
N LYS A 90 -0.76 -20.58 16.99
CA LYS A 90 -0.10 -21.45 15.99
C LYS A 90 0.21 -20.74 14.69
N LYS A 91 -0.67 -19.84 14.21
CA LYS A 91 -0.50 -19.13 12.93
C LYS A 91 0.72 -18.21 12.94
N LEU A 92 1.07 -17.62 14.09
CA LEU A 92 2.19 -16.68 14.21
C LEU A 92 3.47 -17.29 14.78
N HIS A 93 3.46 -18.59 15.10
CA HIS A 93 4.61 -19.28 15.71
C HIS A 93 5.89 -19.19 14.87
N LYS A 94 5.79 -19.35 13.55
CA LYS A 94 6.95 -19.19 12.65
C LYS A 94 7.50 -17.76 12.69
N LYS A 95 6.64 -16.74 12.67
CA LYS A 95 7.05 -15.33 12.78
C LYS A 95 7.75 -15.06 14.12
N LYS A 96 7.21 -15.61 15.22
CA LYS A 96 7.84 -15.53 16.55
C LYS A 96 9.23 -16.18 16.58
N ASN A 97 9.39 -17.34 15.96
CA ASN A 97 10.69 -18.02 15.87
C ASN A 97 11.70 -17.19 15.06
N HIS A 98 11.31 -16.59 13.94
CA HIS A 98 12.17 -15.70 13.17
C HIS A 98 12.59 -14.48 13.99
N LEU A 99 11.64 -13.84 14.69
CA LEU A 99 11.95 -12.72 15.58
C LEU A 99 12.93 -13.10 16.69
N ASN A 100 12.72 -14.26 17.34
CA ASN A 100 13.62 -14.73 18.39
C ASN A 100 15.02 -15.07 17.84
N ALA A 101 15.09 -15.66 16.65
CA ALA A 101 16.37 -15.93 15.99
C ALA A 101 17.11 -14.62 15.65
N PHE A 102 16.38 -13.63 15.11
CA PHE A 102 16.95 -12.30 14.87
C PHE A 102 17.49 -11.68 16.15
N LYS A 103 16.68 -11.61 17.21
CA LYS A 103 17.11 -11.04 18.50
C LYS A 103 18.36 -11.70 19.06
N ARG A 104 18.45 -13.02 18.97
CA ARG A 104 19.63 -13.78 19.45
C ARG A 104 20.86 -13.52 18.59
N ASN A 105 20.71 -13.51 17.26
CA ASN A 105 21.84 -13.39 16.34
C ASN A 105 22.44 -11.96 16.30
N TYR A 106 21.62 -10.96 16.65
CA TYR A 106 21.99 -9.55 16.63
C TYR A 106 21.90 -8.89 17.99
N GLU A 107 21.97 -9.68 19.08
CA GLU A 107 21.93 -9.16 20.44
C GLU A 107 23.01 -8.08 20.66
N GLY A 108 22.59 -6.93 21.19
CA GLY A 108 23.46 -5.76 21.40
C GLY A 108 23.89 -5.02 20.12
N ARG A 109 23.48 -5.50 18.94
CA ARG A 109 23.88 -4.95 17.63
C ARG A 109 22.73 -4.30 16.86
N TYR A 110 21.49 -4.44 17.32
CA TYR A 110 20.33 -3.84 16.67
C TYR A 110 19.60 -2.87 17.58
N GLU A 111 18.95 -1.91 16.96
CA GLU A 111 18.05 -1.00 17.65
C GLU A 111 16.84 -0.66 16.76
N TYR A 112 15.71 -0.39 17.40
CA TYR A 112 14.55 0.19 16.72
C TYR A 112 14.56 1.70 16.92
N ARG A 113 14.35 2.44 15.84
CA ARG A 113 14.19 3.91 15.87
C ARG A 113 12.86 4.31 15.25
N THR A 114 12.15 5.21 15.91
CA THR A 114 11.10 5.99 15.23
C THR A 114 11.78 6.93 14.26
N LEU A 115 11.42 6.85 12.99
CA LEU A 115 12.01 7.68 11.94
C LEU A 115 11.18 8.95 11.77
N THR A 116 11.86 10.07 11.64
CA THR A 116 11.32 11.38 11.29
C THR A 116 11.84 11.80 9.92
N CYS A 117 11.47 12.98 9.45
CA CYS A 117 12.02 13.55 8.22
C CYS A 117 13.56 13.67 8.21
N ASP A 118 14.20 13.66 9.38
CA ASP A 118 15.68 13.74 9.48
C ASP A 118 16.37 12.46 9.01
N TYR A 119 15.64 11.33 8.98
CA TYR A 119 16.16 10.02 8.57
C TYR A 119 15.94 9.69 7.08
N ILE A 120 15.45 10.63 6.28
CA ILE A 120 15.18 10.41 4.84
C ILE A 120 16.41 9.89 4.11
N GLN A 121 17.59 10.40 4.44
CA GLN A 121 18.84 9.97 3.80
C GLN A 121 19.19 8.51 4.09
N ASP A 122 18.89 8.02 5.28
CA ASP A 122 19.11 6.62 5.65
C ASP A 122 18.17 5.70 4.86
N VAL A 123 16.89 6.12 4.71
CA VAL A 123 15.92 5.37 3.92
C VAL A 123 16.32 5.34 2.44
N TRP A 124 16.79 6.45 1.87
CA TRP A 124 17.27 6.47 0.49
C TRP A 124 18.48 5.55 0.27
N LYS A 125 19.48 5.61 1.15
CA LYS A 125 20.63 4.70 1.09
C LYS A 125 20.21 3.23 1.20
N PHE A 126 19.22 2.93 2.04
CA PHE A 126 18.66 1.58 2.14
C PHE A 126 18.00 1.15 0.83
N LEU A 127 17.16 2.00 0.22
CA LEU A 127 16.49 1.71 -1.05
C LEU A 127 17.50 1.49 -2.19
N ASP A 128 18.56 2.28 -2.27
CA ASP A 128 19.61 2.12 -3.27
C ASP A 128 20.32 0.76 -3.12
N ARG A 129 20.74 0.41 -1.89
CA ARG A 129 21.34 -0.90 -1.61
C ARG A 129 20.38 -2.06 -1.90
N TRP A 130 19.11 -1.88 -1.61
CA TRP A 130 18.10 -2.90 -1.87
C TRP A 130 17.89 -3.13 -3.37
N ARG A 131 17.86 -2.05 -4.18
CA ARG A 131 17.80 -2.15 -5.65
C ARG A 131 19.03 -2.84 -6.23
N GLU A 132 20.23 -2.46 -5.81
CA GLU A 132 21.47 -3.08 -6.25
C GLU A 132 21.50 -4.60 -5.99
N LYS A 133 21.00 -5.04 -4.83
CA LYS A 133 20.91 -6.45 -4.47
C LYS A 133 19.89 -7.25 -5.31
N LYS A 134 18.86 -6.60 -5.84
CA LYS A 134 17.84 -7.23 -6.68
C LYS A 134 18.31 -7.48 -8.11
N GLY A 135 19.32 -6.76 -8.59
CA GLY A 135 19.87 -6.89 -9.95
C GLY A 135 19.00 -6.27 -11.04
N GLU A 136 19.34 -6.56 -12.30
CA GLU A 136 18.67 -5.96 -13.48
C GLU A 136 17.26 -6.51 -13.74
N ASP A 137 16.88 -7.64 -13.13
CA ASP A 137 15.55 -8.26 -13.22
C ASP A 137 14.52 -7.62 -12.25
N VAL A 138 14.74 -6.34 -11.89
CA VAL A 138 13.77 -5.61 -11.04
C VAL A 138 12.50 -5.41 -11.84
N GLU A 139 11.41 -6.06 -11.42
CA GLU A 139 10.10 -5.84 -12.00
C GLU A 139 9.74 -4.35 -11.98
N GLU A 140 9.16 -3.86 -13.08
CA GLU A 140 8.75 -2.46 -13.25
C GLU A 140 7.90 -1.94 -12.06
N HIS A 141 7.15 -2.84 -11.41
CA HIS A 141 6.38 -2.53 -10.19
C HIS A 141 7.23 -2.04 -9.02
N LEU A 142 8.46 -2.56 -8.86
CA LEU A 142 9.37 -2.14 -7.79
C LEU A 142 9.89 -0.72 -8.01
N ASP A 143 10.03 -0.29 -9.26
CA ASP A 143 10.39 1.10 -9.58
C ASP A 143 9.27 2.07 -9.21
N PHE A 144 8.01 1.70 -9.41
CA PHE A 144 6.87 2.51 -8.96
C PHE A 144 6.77 2.58 -7.44
N GLU A 145 7.00 1.46 -6.75
CA GLU A 145 7.04 1.43 -5.29
C GLU A 145 8.13 2.35 -4.74
N VAL A 146 9.34 2.25 -5.25
CA VAL A 146 10.45 3.11 -4.84
C VAL A 146 10.15 4.59 -5.12
N ARG A 147 9.58 4.93 -6.28
CA ARG A 147 9.15 6.31 -6.59
C ARG A 147 8.07 6.79 -5.63
N GLY A 148 7.08 5.95 -5.32
CA GLY A 148 6.03 6.25 -4.34
C GLY A 148 6.62 6.55 -2.96
N ILE A 149 7.56 5.72 -2.49
CA ILE A 149 8.28 5.95 -1.24
C ILE A 149 9.05 7.27 -1.28
N HIS A 150 9.75 7.59 -2.36
CA HIS A 150 10.45 8.87 -2.50
C HIS A 150 9.50 10.06 -2.41
N GLU A 151 8.31 10.01 -3.04
CA GLU A 151 7.33 11.09 -2.96
C GLU A 151 6.74 11.23 -1.54
N ILE A 152 6.47 10.12 -0.86
CA ILE A 152 6.05 10.14 0.55
C ILE A 152 7.13 10.81 1.41
N LEU A 153 8.40 10.44 1.24
CA LEU A 153 9.49 10.98 2.02
C LEU A 153 9.74 12.46 1.76
N ARG A 154 9.61 12.93 0.52
CA ARG A 154 9.71 14.37 0.19
C ARG A 154 8.64 15.20 0.87
N ASN A 155 7.48 14.61 1.12
CA ASN A 155 6.33 15.27 1.72
C ASN A 155 6.08 14.84 3.17
N CYS A 156 7.01 14.13 3.79
CA CYS A 156 6.79 13.48 5.09
C CYS A 156 6.39 14.44 6.21
N CYS A 157 6.85 15.70 6.15
CA CYS A 157 6.49 16.72 7.15
C CYS A 157 5.05 17.25 7.01
N SER A 158 4.43 17.02 5.84
CA SER A 158 3.04 17.43 5.53
C SER A 158 2.05 16.28 5.61
N LEU A 159 2.55 15.05 5.62
CA LEU A 159 1.74 13.83 5.64
C LEU A 159 1.54 13.33 7.06
N ASN A 160 0.35 12.81 7.34
CA ASN A 160 0.04 12.17 8.62
C ASN A 160 0.51 10.71 8.61
N ILE A 161 1.84 10.52 8.66
CA ILE A 161 2.49 9.23 8.60
C ILE A 161 3.31 8.94 9.85
N ARG A 162 3.51 7.64 10.12
CA ARG A 162 4.47 7.15 11.10
C ARG A 162 5.49 6.25 10.40
N MET A 163 6.74 6.44 10.75
CA MET A 163 7.82 5.64 10.20
C MET A 163 8.63 5.00 11.33
N GLY A 164 9.08 3.78 11.10
CA GLY A 164 9.95 3.08 12.03
C GLY A 164 11.01 2.28 11.28
N GLY A 165 12.19 2.18 11.85
CA GLY A 165 13.31 1.46 11.25
C GLY A 165 14.05 0.57 12.23
N ILE A 166 14.63 -0.47 11.72
CA ILE A 166 15.56 -1.35 12.43
C ILE A 166 16.97 -1.08 11.90
N TYR A 167 17.84 -0.65 12.79
CA TYR A 167 19.26 -0.49 12.52
C TYR A 167 20.03 -1.70 13.04
N VAL A 168 20.99 -2.16 12.27
CA VAL A 168 21.95 -3.21 12.68
C VAL A 168 23.34 -2.68 12.44
N ASP A 169 24.20 -2.71 13.43
CA ASP A 169 25.56 -2.16 13.39
C ASP A 169 25.61 -0.70 12.91
N GLY A 170 24.57 0.08 13.19
CA GLY A 170 24.44 1.48 12.81
C GLY A 170 23.88 1.76 11.42
N GLU A 171 23.58 0.72 10.62
CA GLU A 171 22.98 0.85 9.30
C GLU A 171 21.49 0.44 9.30
N LEU A 172 20.65 1.18 8.56
CA LEU A 172 19.24 0.85 8.38
C LEU A 172 19.11 -0.42 7.55
N GLU A 173 18.49 -1.46 8.11
CA GLU A 173 18.31 -2.77 7.47
C GLU A 173 16.85 -3.14 7.20
N ALA A 174 15.92 -2.42 7.81
CA ALA A 174 14.50 -2.53 7.52
C ALA A 174 13.78 -1.26 7.95
N PHE A 175 12.72 -0.90 7.24
CA PHE A 175 11.83 0.18 7.65
C PHE A 175 10.38 -0.11 7.28
N SER A 176 9.47 0.64 7.89
CA SER A 176 8.06 0.65 7.54
C SER A 176 7.52 2.08 7.55
N ILE A 177 6.55 2.34 6.70
CA ILE A 177 5.78 3.59 6.65
C ILE A 177 4.32 3.20 6.77
N GLY A 178 3.57 3.90 7.62
CA GLY A 178 2.14 3.73 7.80
C GLY A 178 1.43 5.07 7.90
N SER A 179 0.20 5.14 7.44
CA SER A 179 -0.73 6.26 7.65
C SER A 179 -1.73 5.92 8.76
N TYR A 180 -2.38 6.92 9.36
CA TYR A 180 -3.41 6.76 10.37
C TYR A 180 -4.45 7.89 10.32
#